data_9e29c5854ca124a201dc4b20ad49b111
#
_entry.id   9e29c5854ca124a201dc4b20ad49b111
#
_cell.length_a   1.000
_cell.length_b   1.000
_cell.length_c   1.000
_cell.angle_alpha   90.00
_cell.angle_beta   90.00
_cell.angle_gamma   90.00
#
_symmetry.space_group_name_H-M   'P 1'
#
loop_
_entity.id
_entity.type
_entity.pdbx_description
1 polymer ?
#
loop_
_entity_poly.entity_id
_entity_poly.type
_entity_poly.pdbx_seq_one_letter_code
_entity_poly.pdbx_strand_id
1 'polypeptide(L)'
;MATTRIGLDRLPPAARAAVEEHTGPLHTIEETAEGFNSEIAARVTSTTSTWHIKGLRTDHPRAWTQRREATVAPFLTNLAPALHWRVETAGWDLLGFEALDGHHADYAPDSPDLPEVATLQRRLNETPGPDAELRRAEQRLEHYAAHPDDLRHFAGTHLLHTDLNNTNILVNAHAPQGDQARLVDWAWATRGAAWLDAAYWTIWLIAAGHTPTSAEHWAAEIPSWHTAPPEGITAFAAANANIWSDISNADPDPWTTRLATAADAWHAHRKTG
;
A
#
# COMPACT_ATOMS: atom_id res chain seq x y z
N MET A 1 -5.36 11.64 -11.18
CA MET A 1 -4.54 11.47 -12.40
C MET A 1 -3.27 10.74 -12.04
N ALA A 2 -2.92 9.71 -12.81
CA ALA A 2 -1.66 9.00 -12.67
C ALA A 2 -0.48 9.95 -12.94
N THR A 3 0.64 9.74 -12.25
CA THR A 3 1.89 10.48 -12.50
C THR A 3 2.49 9.99 -13.81
N THR A 4 2.90 10.90 -14.69
CA THR A 4 3.55 10.51 -15.96
C THR A 4 4.92 9.92 -15.66
N ARG A 5 5.14 8.67 -16.05
CA ARG A 5 6.44 7.99 -15.94
C ARG A 5 7.44 8.57 -16.91
N ILE A 6 8.68 8.69 -16.45
CA ILE A 6 9.84 8.96 -17.27
C ILE A 6 10.94 7.93 -16.97
N GLY A 7 11.77 7.62 -17.93
CA GLY A 7 12.91 6.71 -17.74
C GLY A 7 13.97 7.32 -16.84
N LEU A 8 14.68 6.47 -16.12
CA LEU A 8 15.81 6.86 -15.27
C LEU A 8 16.92 7.56 -16.09
N ASP A 9 17.04 7.24 -17.37
CA ASP A 9 17.96 7.88 -18.34
C ASP A 9 17.61 9.35 -18.62
N ARG A 10 16.37 9.76 -18.34
CA ARG A 10 15.87 11.13 -18.47
C ARG A 10 16.20 12.03 -17.28
N LEU A 11 16.75 11.48 -16.21
CA LEU A 11 17.20 12.29 -15.07
C LEU A 11 18.27 13.30 -15.50
N PRO A 12 18.30 14.51 -14.90
CA PRO A 12 19.40 15.43 -15.04
C PRO A 12 20.74 14.76 -14.69
N PRO A 13 21.85 15.11 -15.35
CA PRO A 13 23.14 14.46 -15.10
C PRO A 13 23.55 14.44 -13.63
N ALA A 14 23.30 15.51 -12.87
CA ALA A 14 23.60 15.57 -11.46
C ALA A 14 22.74 14.58 -10.61
N ALA A 15 21.46 14.40 -10.96
CA ALA A 15 20.59 13.44 -10.27
C ALA A 15 21.01 12.00 -10.59
N ARG A 16 21.36 11.72 -11.85
CA ARG A 16 21.88 10.42 -12.25
C ARG A 16 23.22 10.08 -11.58
N ALA A 17 24.13 11.04 -11.52
CA ALA A 17 25.42 10.87 -10.83
C ALA A 17 25.21 10.56 -9.33
N ALA A 18 24.24 11.21 -8.68
CA ALA A 18 23.90 10.92 -7.28
C ALA A 18 23.33 9.50 -7.10
N VAL A 19 22.54 8.98 -8.05
CA VAL A 19 22.13 7.57 -8.03
C VAL A 19 23.35 6.66 -8.12
N GLU A 20 24.23 6.90 -9.09
CA GLU A 20 25.43 6.06 -9.31
C GLU A 20 26.45 6.14 -8.15
N GLU A 21 26.46 7.24 -7.39
CA GLU A 21 27.25 7.36 -6.15
C GLU A 21 26.83 6.34 -5.09
N HIS A 22 25.52 6.07 -4.99
CA HIS A 22 24.97 5.13 -4.03
C HIS A 22 24.92 3.68 -4.52
N THR A 23 24.70 3.48 -5.82
CA THR A 23 24.50 2.14 -6.41
C THR A 23 25.75 1.58 -7.07
N GLY A 24 26.73 2.42 -7.40
CA GLY A 24 27.76 2.14 -8.39
C GLY A 24 27.23 2.27 -9.83
N PRO A 25 28.10 2.03 -10.84
CA PRO A 25 27.71 2.07 -12.23
C PRO A 25 26.54 1.14 -12.56
N LEU A 26 25.53 1.65 -13.24
CA LEU A 26 24.33 0.88 -13.60
C LEU A 26 24.59 0.05 -14.86
N HIS A 27 24.23 -1.24 -14.81
CA HIS A 27 24.37 -2.19 -15.94
C HIS A 27 23.04 -2.45 -16.63
N THR A 28 21.96 -2.64 -15.85
CA THR A 28 20.62 -2.82 -16.40
C THR A 28 19.65 -1.88 -15.70
N ILE A 29 18.68 -1.39 -16.46
CA ILE A 29 17.57 -0.57 -15.97
C ILE A 29 16.30 -1.19 -16.55
N GLU A 30 15.43 -1.65 -15.65
CA GLU A 30 14.12 -2.21 -15.98
C GLU A 30 13.06 -1.30 -15.39
N GLU A 31 12.36 -0.57 -16.26
CA GLU A 31 11.29 0.34 -15.84
C GLU A 31 10.12 -0.47 -15.27
N THR A 32 9.62 -0.05 -14.10
CA THR A 32 8.44 -0.66 -13.50
C THR A 32 7.19 0.03 -14.06
N ALA A 33 6.35 -0.72 -14.76
CA ALA A 33 5.12 -0.20 -15.37
C ALA A 33 4.04 0.12 -14.31
N GLU A 34 4.08 -0.51 -13.16
CA GLU A 34 3.09 -0.45 -12.11
C GLU A 34 3.35 0.69 -11.12
N GLY A 35 2.28 1.09 -10.40
CA GLY A 35 2.31 2.18 -9.42
C GLY A 35 2.05 3.55 -10.03
N PHE A 36 1.37 4.43 -9.27
CA PHE A 36 0.84 5.72 -9.76
C PHE A 36 1.47 6.93 -9.08
N ASN A 37 2.35 6.72 -8.10
CA ASN A 37 2.79 7.77 -7.18
C ASN A 37 4.18 8.36 -7.50
N SER A 38 4.95 7.77 -8.41
CA SER A 38 6.32 8.20 -8.74
C SER A 38 6.48 8.52 -10.22
N GLU A 39 7.31 9.51 -10.58
CA GLU A 39 7.71 9.78 -11.97
C GLU A 39 8.81 8.81 -12.43
N ILE A 40 9.66 8.36 -11.51
CA ILE A 40 10.66 7.30 -11.71
C ILE A 40 10.25 6.10 -10.85
N ALA A 41 10.22 4.92 -11.44
CA ALA A 41 10.24 3.64 -10.73
C ALA A 41 10.95 2.63 -11.62
N ALA A 42 12.08 2.13 -11.14
CA ALA A 42 12.90 1.21 -11.91
C ALA A 42 13.62 0.22 -11.00
N ARG A 43 13.71 -1.03 -11.45
CA ARG A 43 14.66 -2.01 -10.93
C ARG A 43 15.97 -1.81 -11.66
N VAL A 44 17.05 -1.58 -10.93
CA VAL A 44 18.37 -1.35 -11.50
C VAL A 44 19.36 -2.35 -10.94
N THR A 45 20.26 -2.84 -11.77
CA THR A 45 21.36 -3.73 -11.37
C THR A 45 22.68 -3.02 -11.57
N SER A 46 23.50 -3.00 -10.53
CA SER A 46 24.89 -2.58 -10.56
C SER A 46 25.82 -3.79 -10.48
N THR A 47 27.13 -3.56 -10.45
CA THR A 47 28.13 -4.64 -10.27
C THR A 47 27.98 -5.42 -8.95
N THR A 48 27.42 -4.81 -7.92
CA THR A 48 27.41 -5.35 -6.56
C THR A 48 26.03 -5.65 -6.01
N SER A 49 24.96 -5.02 -6.54
CA SER A 49 23.64 -5.07 -5.95
C SER A 49 22.53 -4.74 -6.96
N THR A 50 21.31 -5.15 -6.63
CA THR A 50 20.10 -4.76 -7.33
C THR A 50 19.25 -3.86 -6.42
N TRP A 51 18.72 -2.80 -6.99
CA TRP A 51 17.98 -1.76 -6.30
C TRP A 51 16.60 -1.54 -6.92
N HIS A 52 15.64 -1.09 -6.13
CA HIS A 52 14.43 -0.47 -6.65
C HIS A 52 14.51 1.03 -6.39
N ILE A 53 14.49 1.84 -7.45
CA ILE A 53 14.61 3.29 -7.35
C ILE A 53 13.26 3.93 -7.62
N LYS A 54 12.82 4.78 -6.68
CA LYS A 54 11.66 5.66 -6.85
C LYS A 54 12.13 7.10 -6.92
N GLY A 55 11.44 7.93 -7.72
CA GLY A 55 11.75 9.35 -7.83
C GLY A 55 10.55 10.21 -8.15
N LEU A 56 10.50 11.39 -7.53
CA LEU A 56 9.58 12.47 -7.84
C LEU A 56 10.33 13.80 -7.91
N ARG A 57 9.84 14.72 -8.74
CA ARG A 57 10.32 16.10 -8.64
C ARG A 57 9.92 16.70 -7.31
N THR A 58 10.81 17.51 -6.75
CA THR A 58 10.58 18.15 -5.43
C THR A 58 9.41 19.14 -5.44
N ASP A 59 9.08 19.71 -6.59
CA ASP A 59 7.94 20.60 -6.84
C ASP A 59 6.66 19.86 -7.26
N HIS A 60 6.69 18.52 -7.39
CA HIS A 60 5.53 17.74 -7.75
C HIS A 60 4.46 17.84 -6.66
N PRO A 61 3.15 18.00 -6.99
CA PRO A 61 2.07 18.12 -6.00
C PRO A 61 1.98 16.95 -5.01
N ARG A 62 2.52 15.77 -5.39
CA ARG A 62 2.58 14.58 -4.55
C ARG A 62 3.95 14.32 -3.92
N ALA A 63 4.91 15.25 -3.93
CA ALA A 63 6.22 15.07 -3.31
C ALA A 63 6.13 14.65 -1.83
N TRP A 64 5.03 14.99 -1.15
CA TRP A 64 4.74 14.55 0.21
C TRP A 64 4.60 13.01 0.35
N THR A 65 4.18 12.28 -0.71
CA THR A 65 4.03 10.82 -0.66
C THR A 65 5.38 10.14 -0.49
N GLN A 66 6.38 10.60 -1.22
CA GLN A 66 7.74 10.07 -1.16
C GLN A 66 8.42 10.38 0.18
N ARG A 67 8.23 11.61 0.70
CA ARG A 67 8.70 11.96 2.05
C ARG A 67 8.05 11.08 3.13
N ARG A 68 6.77 10.77 3.00
CA ARG A 68 6.06 9.89 3.93
C ARG A 68 6.60 8.46 3.87
N GLU A 69 6.77 7.90 2.69
CA GLU A 69 7.35 6.57 2.51
C GLU A 69 8.75 6.50 3.16
N ALA A 70 9.59 7.49 2.92
CA ALA A 70 10.90 7.57 3.56
C ALA A 70 10.83 7.71 5.10
N THR A 71 9.81 8.38 5.63
CA THR A 71 9.61 8.55 7.08
C THR A 71 9.24 7.25 7.77
N VAL A 72 8.40 6.40 7.13
CA VAL A 72 7.95 5.15 7.75
C VAL A 72 8.91 3.98 7.52
N ALA A 73 9.69 4.00 6.45
CA ALA A 73 10.58 2.91 6.06
C ALA A 73 11.47 2.36 7.20
N PRO A 74 12.09 3.16 8.08
CA PRO A 74 12.93 2.66 9.17
C PRO A 74 12.18 1.80 10.21
N PHE A 75 10.85 1.90 10.27
CA PHE A 75 10.00 1.17 11.22
C PHE A 75 9.44 -0.14 10.64
N LEU A 76 9.70 -0.43 9.37
CA LEU A 76 9.10 -1.53 8.60
C LEU A 76 10.07 -2.70 8.40
N THR A 77 10.97 -2.94 9.33
CA THR A 77 11.95 -4.03 9.22
C THR A 77 11.29 -5.37 8.91
N ASN A 78 11.70 -5.99 7.82
CA ASN A 78 11.13 -7.24 7.30
C ASN A 78 9.62 -7.21 6.95
N LEU A 79 8.99 -6.04 6.92
CA LEU A 79 7.61 -5.86 6.44
C LEU A 79 7.58 -5.19 5.06
N ALA A 80 8.61 -4.40 4.76
CA ALA A 80 8.79 -3.67 3.51
C ALA A 80 10.23 -3.81 3.02
N PRO A 81 10.53 -3.44 1.75
CA PRO A 81 11.91 -3.32 1.30
C PRO A 81 12.65 -2.27 2.13
N ALA A 82 13.89 -2.56 2.51
CA ALA A 82 14.71 -1.61 3.25
C ALA A 82 15.00 -0.37 2.40
N LEU A 83 14.77 0.82 2.95
CA LEU A 83 15.26 2.07 2.36
C LEU A 83 16.74 2.24 2.74
N HIS A 84 17.62 2.17 1.75
CA HIS A 84 19.06 2.28 1.96
C HIS A 84 19.55 3.71 1.87
N TRP A 85 18.98 4.52 0.97
CA TRP A 85 19.38 5.91 0.80
C TRP A 85 18.23 6.77 0.26
N ARG A 86 18.30 8.05 0.56
CA ARG A 86 17.48 9.11 -0.01
C ARG A 86 18.37 10.29 -0.36
N VAL A 87 18.17 10.87 -1.53
CA VAL A 87 18.90 12.07 -1.96
C VAL A 87 17.97 13.06 -2.65
N GLU A 88 18.07 14.33 -2.24
CA GLU A 88 17.40 15.42 -2.96
C GLU A 88 18.46 16.20 -3.72
N THR A 89 18.36 16.19 -5.07
CA THR A 89 19.34 16.87 -5.93
C THR A 89 18.73 17.21 -7.29
N ALA A 90 19.19 18.32 -7.90
CA ALA A 90 18.75 18.79 -9.22
C ALA A 90 17.23 18.83 -9.40
N GLY A 91 16.48 19.17 -8.35
CA GLY A 91 15.02 19.24 -8.36
C GLY A 91 14.30 17.89 -8.23
N TRP A 92 15.02 16.83 -7.87
CA TRP A 92 14.49 15.47 -7.67
C TRP A 92 14.68 15.01 -6.23
N ASP A 93 13.70 14.30 -5.71
CA ASP A 93 13.74 13.48 -4.49
C ASP A 93 13.78 12.02 -4.92
N LEU A 94 14.89 11.33 -4.64
CA LEU A 94 15.18 9.97 -5.09
C LEU A 94 15.35 9.06 -3.88
N LEU A 95 14.72 7.89 -3.93
CA LEU A 95 14.79 6.84 -2.90
C LEU A 95 15.37 5.57 -3.52
N GLY A 96 16.33 4.95 -2.86
CA GLY A 96 16.87 3.65 -3.22
C GLY A 96 16.50 2.59 -2.19
N PHE A 97 15.68 1.65 -2.63
CA PHE A 97 15.22 0.53 -1.82
C PHE A 97 15.95 -0.77 -2.18
N GLU A 98 15.95 -1.71 -1.26
CA GLU A 98 16.17 -3.12 -1.53
C GLU A 98 15.29 -3.56 -2.71
N ALA A 99 15.86 -4.26 -3.69
CA ALA A 99 15.06 -4.88 -4.75
C ALA A 99 14.55 -6.22 -4.24
N LEU A 100 13.24 -6.36 -4.13
CA LEU A 100 12.61 -7.61 -3.75
C LEU A 100 12.47 -8.53 -4.97
N ASP A 101 12.69 -9.82 -4.75
CA ASP A 101 12.32 -10.89 -5.67
C ASP A 101 10.98 -11.48 -5.26
N GLY A 102 10.24 -12.04 -6.22
CA GLY A 102 8.94 -12.64 -5.98
C GLY A 102 7.92 -12.28 -7.06
N HIS A 103 6.68 -12.55 -6.76
CA HIS A 103 5.54 -12.19 -7.60
C HIS A 103 4.54 -11.35 -6.79
N HIS A 104 3.68 -10.61 -7.47
CA HIS A 104 2.57 -9.91 -6.81
C HIS A 104 1.58 -10.94 -6.25
N ALA A 105 1.08 -10.68 -5.04
CA ALA A 105 0.18 -11.60 -4.36
C ALA A 105 -1.04 -11.94 -5.23
N ASP A 106 -1.38 -13.21 -5.30
CA ASP A 106 -2.63 -13.67 -5.88
C ASP A 106 -3.71 -13.71 -4.80
N TYR A 107 -4.80 -12.97 -5.00
CA TYR A 107 -5.93 -12.91 -4.09
C TYR A 107 -7.11 -13.79 -4.51
N ALA A 108 -6.94 -14.65 -5.52
CA ALA A 108 -7.99 -15.58 -5.90
C ALA A 108 -8.39 -16.50 -4.72
N PRO A 109 -9.64 -16.97 -4.65
CA PRO A 109 -10.02 -18.03 -3.71
C PRO A 109 -9.06 -19.22 -3.79
N ASP A 110 -8.67 -19.76 -2.65
CA ASP A 110 -7.72 -20.88 -2.51
C ASP A 110 -6.26 -20.58 -2.92
N SER A 111 -5.90 -19.32 -3.15
CA SER A 111 -4.51 -18.93 -3.43
C SER A 111 -3.59 -19.27 -2.25
N PRO A 112 -2.41 -19.87 -2.50
CA PRO A 112 -1.42 -20.15 -1.48
C PRO A 112 -0.78 -18.88 -0.88
N ASP A 113 -0.99 -17.70 -1.47
CA ASP A 113 -0.44 -16.45 -0.98
C ASP A 113 -1.25 -15.86 0.19
N LEU A 114 -2.52 -16.22 0.31
CA LEU A 114 -3.42 -15.63 1.32
C LEU A 114 -2.92 -15.82 2.77
N PRO A 115 -2.42 -17.00 3.19
CA PRO A 115 -1.83 -17.18 4.52
C PRO A 115 -0.63 -16.26 4.78
N GLU A 116 0.19 -16.00 3.76
CA GLU A 116 1.38 -15.15 3.87
C GLU A 116 0.98 -13.69 4.03
N VAL A 117 -0.05 -13.24 3.29
CA VAL A 117 -0.63 -11.90 3.44
C VAL A 117 -1.25 -11.70 4.82
N ALA A 118 -1.97 -12.70 5.35
CA ALA A 118 -2.49 -12.65 6.71
C ALA A 118 -1.36 -12.59 7.75
N THR A 119 -0.27 -13.33 7.54
CA THR A 119 0.91 -13.31 8.42
C THR A 119 1.60 -11.95 8.38
N LEU A 120 1.76 -11.35 7.20
CA LEU A 120 2.31 -10.01 7.03
C LEU A 120 1.49 -8.97 7.81
N GLN A 121 0.16 -9.01 7.71
CA GLN A 121 -0.72 -8.07 8.42
C GLN A 121 -0.69 -8.28 9.95
N ARG A 122 -0.59 -9.52 10.44
CA ARG A 122 -0.38 -9.79 11.88
C ARG A 122 0.88 -9.09 12.40
N ARG A 123 1.98 -9.24 11.68
CA ARG A 123 3.26 -8.60 12.03
C ARG A 123 3.20 -7.08 11.94
N LEU A 124 2.49 -6.55 10.96
CA LEU A 124 2.28 -5.09 10.84
C LEU A 124 1.53 -4.54 12.05
N ASN A 125 0.51 -5.24 12.54
CA ASN A 125 -0.23 -4.83 13.74
C ASN A 125 0.62 -4.79 15.02
N GLU A 126 1.70 -5.58 15.08
CA GLU A 126 2.64 -5.61 16.20
C GLU A 126 3.73 -4.54 16.08
N THR A 127 3.82 -3.89 14.92
CA THR A 127 4.89 -2.92 14.62
C THR A 127 4.55 -1.54 15.17
N PRO A 128 5.39 -0.96 16.01
CA PRO A 128 5.20 0.42 16.46
C PRO A 128 5.39 1.38 15.28
N GLY A 129 4.40 2.24 15.05
CA GLY A 129 4.54 3.29 14.04
C GLY A 129 5.51 4.39 14.47
N PRO A 130 6.03 5.19 13.51
CA PRO A 130 6.91 6.31 13.80
C PRO A 130 6.22 7.35 14.67
N ASP A 131 6.98 8.02 15.55
CA ASP A 131 6.51 9.25 16.18
C ASP A 131 6.63 10.42 15.18
N ALA A 132 5.79 10.38 14.17
CA ALA A 132 5.75 11.35 13.07
C ALA A 132 4.31 11.71 12.75
N GLU A 133 4.11 12.89 12.18
CA GLU A 133 2.80 13.32 11.72
C GLU A 133 2.39 12.52 10.47
N LEU A 134 1.44 11.63 10.66
CA LEU A 134 0.78 10.87 9.58
C LEU A 134 -0.67 11.32 9.45
N ARG A 135 -1.27 11.06 8.30
CA ARG A 135 -2.71 11.23 8.14
C ARG A 135 -3.44 10.33 9.13
N ARG A 136 -4.63 10.74 9.53
CA ARG A 136 -5.51 10.00 10.43
C ARG A 136 -6.64 9.37 9.63
N ALA A 137 -6.98 8.12 9.93
CA ALA A 137 -7.99 7.37 9.18
C ALA A 137 -9.37 8.05 9.27
N GLU A 138 -9.76 8.53 10.46
CA GLU A 138 -11.00 9.25 10.66
C GLU A 138 -11.09 10.54 9.83
N GLN A 139 -9.99 11.26 9.61
CA GLN A 139 -9.95 12.44 8.75
C GLN A 139 -10.04 12.09 7.26
N ARG A 140 -9.44 10.96 6.86
CA ARG A 140 -9.50 10.50 5.47
C ARG A 140 -10.89 10.03 5.07
N LEU A 141 -11.63 9.46 6.01
CA LEU A 141 -12.95 8.88 5.80
C LEU A 141 -14.10 9.85 6.11
N GLU A 142 -13.80 11.04 6.66
CA GLU A 142 -14.79 12.00 7.13
C GLU A 142 -15.83 12.33 6.06
N HIS A 143 -15.41 12.57 4.84
CA HIS A 143 -16.32 12.93 3.74
C HIS A 143 -17.24 11.79 3.30
N TYR A 144 -16.86 10.55 3.59
CA TYR A 144 -17.55 9.34 3.12
C TYR A 144 -18.34 8.61 4.21
N ALA A 145 -18.11 8.96 5.47
CA ALA A 145 -18.85 8.38 6.59
C ALA A 145 -20.33 8.76 6.52
N ALA A 146 -21.22 7.80 6.79
CA ALA A 146 -22.66 8.04 6.80
C ALA A 146 -23.09 8.97 7.94
N HIS A 147 -22.41 8.87 9.09
CA HIS A 147 -22.63 9.72 10.25
C HIS A 147 -21.30 10.19 10.84
N PRO A 148 -21.21 11.45 11.36
CA PRO A 148 -19.99 11.93 12.02
C PRO A 148 -19.53 11.05 13.20
N ASP A 149 -20.48 10.43 13.91
CA ASP A 149 -20.18 9.54 15.04
C ASP A 149 -19.47 8.25 14.64
N ASP A 150 -19.55 7.85 13.36
CA ASP A 150 -18.86 6.65 12.84
C ASP A 150 -17.33 6.82 12.87
N LEU A 151 -16.85 8.06 12.77
CA LEU A 151 -15.43 8.39 12.71
C LEU A 151 -14.66 7.92 13.94
N ARG A 152 -15.30 7.84 15.11
CA ARG A 152 -14.69 7.32 16.34
C ARG A 152 -14.18 5.88 16.21
N HIS A 153 -14.83 5.07 15.35
CA HIS A 153 -14.45 3.67 15.12
C HIS A 153 -13.18 3.55 14.28
N PHE A 154 -12.86 4.58 13.47
CA PHE A 154 -11.68 4.58 12.59
C PHE A 154 -10.45 5.17 13.28
N ALA A 155 -10.66 5.92 14.36
CA ALA A 155 -9.60 6.57 15.11
C ALA A 155 -8.72 5.54 15.83
N GLY A 156 -7.41 5.79 15.85
CA GLY A 156 -6.44 4.94 16.52
C GLY A 156 -5.02 5.42 16.30
N THR A 157 -4.08 4.65 16.86
CA THR A 157 -2.65 5.00 16.85
C THR A 157 -1.79 4.03 16.04
N HIS A 158 -2.36 2.94 15.51
CA HIS A 158 -1.63 1.95 14.74
C HIS A 158 -1.18 2.51 13.39
N LEU A 159 0.00 2.08 12.95
CA LEU A 159 0.47 2.33 11.60
C LEU A 159 -0.32 1.44 10.65
N LEU A 160 -0.90 2.04 9.64
CA LEU A 160 -1.68 1.38 8.60
C LEU A 160 -1.08 1.66 7.23
N HIS A 161 -1.15 0.68 6.35
CA HIS A 161 -0.82 0.85 4.93
C HIS A 161 -1.95 1.52 4.15
N THR A 162 -3.17 1.06 4.36
CA THR A 162 -4.44 1.54 3.77
C THR A 162 -4.62 1.33 2.26
N ASP A 163 -3.70 0.64 1.60
CA ASP A 163 -3.81 0.28 0.18
C ASP A 163 -3.31 -1.16 -0.03
N LEU A 164 -4.12 -2.12 0.41
CA LEU A 164 -3.83 -3.57 0.35
C LEU A 164 -4.11 -4.14 -1.05
N ASN A 165 -3.90 -3.33 -2.10
CA ASN A 165 -3.90 -3.80 -3.47
C ASN A 165 -2.88 -4.95 -3.61
N ASN A 166 -3.25 -5.98 -4.34
CA ASN A 166 -2.38 -7.15 -4.53
C ASN A 166 -1.04 -6.80 -5.20
N THR A 167 -0.97 -5.76 -6.05
CA THR A 167 0.29 -5.28 -6.64
C THR A 167 1.21 -4.59 -5.63
N ASN A 168 0.71 -4.22 -4.45
CA ASN A 168 1.49 -3.66 -3.35
C ASN A 168 2.05 -4.75 -2.41
N ILE A 169 1.80 -6.03 -2.69
CA ILE A 169 2.36 -7.14 -1.92
C ILE A 169 3.17 -8.05 -2.83
N LEU A 170 4.44 -8.22 -2.49
CA LEU A 170 5.32 -9.17 -3.15
C LEU A 170 5.48 -10.41 -2.28
N VAL A 171 5.27 -11.58 -2.88
CA VAL A 171 5.42 -12.89 -2.24
C VAL A 171 6.61 -13.63 -2.83
N ASN A 172 7.55 -14.01 -1.97
CA ASN A 172 8.71 -14.82 -2.32
C ASN A 172 8.67 -16.14 -1.53
N ALA A 173 8.26 -17.21 -2.18
CA ALA A 173 8.17 -18.53 -1.57
C ALA A 173 9.52 -19.10 -1.09
N HIS A 174 10.65 -18.52 -1.54
CA HIS A 174 12.00 -18.93 -1.13
C HIS A 174 12.51 -18.16 0.11
N ALA A 175 11.80 -17.12 0.54
CA ALA A 175 12.13 -16.38 1.75
C ALA A 175 11.85 -17.25 3.00
N PRO A 176 12.47 -16.95 4.15
CA PRO A 176 12.15 -17.63 5.40
C PRO A 176 10.66 -17.57 5.73
N GLN A 177 10.15 -18.61 6.36
CA GLN A 177 8.75 -18.67 6.80
C GLN A 177 8.42 -17.46 7.69
N GLY A 178 7.32 -16.80 7.39
CA GLY A 178 6.88 -15.56 8.05
C GLY A 178 7.46 -14.28 7.45
N ASP A 179 8.49 -14.36 6.58
CA ASP A 179 9.07 -13.24 5.85
C ASP A 179 8.79 -13.30 4.33
N GLN A 180 7.89 -14.20 3.92
CA GLN A 180 7.61 -14.48 2.52
C GLN A 180 6.84 -13.34 1.84
N ALA A 181 5.99 -12.63 2.54
CA ALA A 181 5.26 -11.47 2.01
C ALA A 181 5.85 -10.14 2.50
N ARG A 182 5.94 -9.16 1.60
CA ARG A 182 6.42 -7.79 1.88
C ARG A 182 5.49 -6.76 1.25
N LEU A 183 5.20 -5.68 1.98
CA LEU A 183 4.40 -4.54 1.51
C LEU A 183 5.28 -3.46 0.89
N VAL A 184 4.91 -2.99 -0.29
CA VAL A 184 5.55 -1.88 -1.01
C VAL A 184 4.59 -0.70 -1.17
N ASP A 185 5.11 0.46 -1.55
CA ASP A 185 4.34 1.70 -1.80
C ASP A 185 3.63 2.27 -0.55
N TRP A 186 4.41 2.66 0.44
CA TRP A 186 3.93 3.25 1.70
C TRP A 186 3.51 4.72 1.61
N ALA A 187 3.25 5.21 0.41
CA ALA A 187 2.82 6.58 0.13
C ALA A 187 1.59 7.01 0.93
N TRP A 188 0.69 6.08 1.25
CA TRP A 188 -0.55 6.32 1.96
C TRP A 188 -0.54 5.93 3.43
N ALA A 189 0.63 5.70 4.01
CA ALA A 189 0.76 5.40 5.43
C ALA A 189 -0.08 6.35 6.30
N THR A 190 -0.84 5.78 7.22
CA THR A 190 -1.91 6.46 7.98
C THR A 190 -1.90 5.95 9.42
N ARG A 191 -2.37 6.74 10.38
CA ARG A 191 -2.69 6.28 11.73
C ARG A 191 -4.19 6.01 11.85
N GLY A 192 -4.55 4.91 12.50
CA GLY A 192 -5.95 4.56 12.70
C GLY A 192 -6.15 3.37 13.64
N ALA A 193 -7.38 2.87 13.66
CA ALA A 193 -7.71 1.65 14.39
C ALA A 193 -7.03 0.44 13.74
N ALA A 194 -6.49 -0.45 14.55
CA ALA A 194 -5.64 -1.57 14.12
C ALA A 194 -6.29 -2.51 13.08
N TRP A 195 -7.61 -2.64 13.12
CA TRP A 195 -8.38 -3.54 12.26
C TRP A 195 -8.61 -3.01 10.83
N LEU A 196 -8.29 -1.76 10.55
CA LEU A 196 -8.64 -1.12 9.28
C LEU A 196 -7.92 -1.71 8.07
N ASP A 197 -6.65 -2.13 8.20
CA ASP A 197 -5.96 -2.77 7.07
C ASP A 197 -6.61 -4.12 6.71
N ALA A 198 -7.02 -4.92 7.69
CA ALA A 198 -7.80 -6.13 7.43
C ALA A 198 -9.13 -5.82 6.72
N ALA A 199 -9.79 -4.72 7.08
CA ALA A 199 -11.01 -4.27 6.45
C ALA A 199 -10.79 -3.78 5.01
N TYR A 200 -9.71 -3.05 4.73
CA TYR A 200 -9.32 -2.71 3.36
C TYR A 200 -9.06 -3.97 2.53
N TRP A 201 -8.35 -4.95 3.09
CA TRP A 201 -8.06 -6.21 2.40
C TRP A 201 -9.33 -6.98 2.03
N THR A 202 -10.37 -6.97 2.87
CA THR A 202 -11.67 -7.61 2.58
C THR A 202 -12.24 -7.17 1.24
N ILE A 203 -12.17 -5.88 0.89
CA ILE A 203 -12.66 -5.36 -0.39
C ILE A 203 -11.87 -5.94 -1.57
N TRP A 204 -10.53 -6.00 -1.44
CA TRP A 204 -9.66 -6.57 -2.47
C TRP A 204 -9.90 -8.06 -2.70
N LEU A 205 -10.15 -8.82 -1.62
CA LEU A 205 -10.51 -10.22 -1.70
C LEU A 205 -11.83 -10.42 -2.44
N ILE A 206 -12.86 -9.62 -2.13
CA ILE A 206 -14.14 -9.70 -2.83
C ILE A 206 -13.98 -9.33 -4.32
N ALA A 207 -13.19 -8.31 -4.63
CA ALA A 207 -12.87 -7.94 -6.00
C ALA A 207 -12.12 -9.05 -6.77
N ALA A 208 -11.38 -9.91 -6.05
CA ALA A 208 -10.68 -11.07 -6.58
C ALA A 208 -11.55 -12.34 -6.69
N GLY A 209 -12.83 -12.27 -6.26
CA GLY A 209 -13.78 -13.36 -6.43
C GLY A 209 -14.22 -14.08 -5.15
N HIS A 210 -13.78 -13.63 -3.98
CA HIS A 210 -14.31 -14.14 -2.71
C HIS A 210 -15.75 -13.70 -2.48
N THR A 211 -16.52 -14.51 -1.78
CA THR A 211 -17.77 -14.04 -1.17
C THR A 211 -17.44 -13.10 0.00
N PRO A 212 -18.32 -12.16 0.40
CA PRO A 212 -18.10 -11.34 1.60
C PRO A 212 -17.79 -12.18 2.85
N THR A 213 -18.49 -13.29 3.06
CA THR A 213 -18.24 -14.21 4.18
C THR A 213 -16.84 -14.82 4.12
N SER A 214 -16.39 -15.25 2.93
CA SER A 214 -15.03 -15.80 2.77
C SER A 214 -13.96 -14.74 2.99
N ALA A 215 -14.18 -13.51 2.52
CA ALA A 215 -13.25 -12.40 2.71
C ALA A 215 -13.13 -11.99 4.18
N GLU A 216 -14.26 -11.92 4.93
CA GLU A 216 -14.24 -11.67 6.37
C GLU A 216 -13.61 -12.82 7.17
N HIS A 217 -13.72 -14.08 6.68
CA HIS A 217 -13.00 -15.19 7.29
C HIS A 217 -11.48 -14.97 7.23
N TRP A 218 -10.95 -14.52 6.10
CA TRP A 218 -9.53 -14.16 5.97
C TRP A 218 -9.14 -12.96 6.83
N ALA A 219 -9.99 -11.93 6.91
CA ALA A 219 -9.76 -10.80 7.81
C ALA A 219 -9.70 -11.25 9.28
N ALA A 220 -10.51 -12.25 9.66
CA ALA A 220 -10.54 -12.81 11.01
C ALA A 220 -9.28 -13.59 11.40
N GLU A 221 -8.43 -13.99 10.44
CA GLU A 221 -7.09 -14.52 10.73
C GLU A 221 -6.15 -13.46 11.35
N ILE A 222 -6.53 -12.19 11.30
CA ILE A 222 -5.74 -11.08 11.84
C ILE A 222 -6.33 -10.69 13.20
N PRO A 223 -5.59 -10.82 14.33
CA PRO A 223 -6.14 -10.62 15.68
C PRO A 223 -6.82 -9.27 15.89
N SER A 224 -6.35 -8.21 15.25
CA SER A 224 -6.96 -6.88 15.37
C SER A 224 -8.39 -6.82 14.82
N TRP A 225 -8.77 -7.68 13.87
CA TRP A 225 -10.14 -7.76 13.38
C TRP A 225 -11.15 -8.01 14.50
N HIS A 226 -10.81 -8.86 15.47
CA HIS A 226 -11.68 -9.19 16.59
C HIS A 226 -11.83 -8.06 17.62
N THR A 227 -11.04 -6.99 17.49
CA THR A 227 -11.19 -5.77 18.30
C THR A 227 -12.13 -4.75 17.66
N ALA A 228 -12.53 -4.96 16.41
CA ALA A 228 -13.41 -4.08 15.69
C ALA A 228 -14.85 -4.19 16.22
N PRO A 229 -15.52 -3.09 16.56
CA PRO A 229 -16.95 -3.14 16.88
C PRO A 229 -17.74 -3.46 15.60
N PRO A 230 -18.75 -4.34 15.66
CA PRO A 230 -19.56 -4.72 14.50
C PRO A 230 -20.13 -3.53 13.73
N GLU A 231 -20.60 -2.51 14.45
CA GLU A 231 -21.07 -1.25 13.88
C GLU A 231 -19.95 -0.46 13.18
N GLY A 232 -18.72 -0.53 13.68
CA GLY A 232 -17.55 0.10 13.07
C GLY A 232 -17.19 -0.55 11.73
N ILE A 233 -17.25 -1.87 11.64
CA ILE A 233 -17.03 -2.61 10.38
C ILE A 233 -18.12 -2.22 9.37
N THR A 234 -19.38 -2.15 9.81
CA THR A 234 -20.50 -1.77 8.95
C THR A 234 -20.35 -0.32 8.46
N ALA A 235 -19.97 0.61 9.33
CA ALA A 235 -19.70 2.00 8.97
C ALA A 235 -18.53 2.12 7.98
N PHE A 236 -17.46 1.34 8.18
CA PHE A 236 -16.32 1.30 7.26
C PHE A 236 -16.70 0.75 5.89
N ALA A 237 -17.49 -0.33 5.83
CA ALA A 237 -17.99 -0.89 4.57
C ALA A 237 -18.85 0.14 3.81
N ALA A 238 -19.72 0.88 4.51
CA ALA A 238 -20.52 1.97 3.93
C ALA A 238 -19.63 3.09 3.37
N ALA A 239 -18.66 3.57 4.16
CA ALA A 239 -17.75 4.63 3.71
C ALA A 239 -16.96 4.22 2.47
N ASN A 240 -16.48 2.98 2.40
CA ASN A 240 -15.74 2.50 1.23
C ASN A 240 -16.65 2.26 0.00
N ALA A 241 -17.91 1.85 0.17
CA ALA A 241 -18.87 1.82 -0.92
C ALA A 241 -19.04 3.22 -1.54
N ASN A 242 -19.16 4.27 -0.70
CA ASN A 242 -19.22 5.66 -1.18
C ASN A 242 -17.92 6.07 -1.90
N ILE A 243 -16.74 5.77 -1.35
CA ILE A 243 -15.44 6.08 -1.96
C ILE A 243 -15.33 5.46 -3.36
N TRP A 244 -15.57 4.16 -3.47
CA TRP A 244 -15.38 3.46 -4.73
C TRP A 244 -16.46 3.80 -5.75
N SER A 245 -17.69 4.14 -5.31
CA SER A 245 -18.73 4.71 -6.17
C SER A 245 -18.28 6.04 -6.76
N ASP A 246 -17.76 6.96 -5.95
CA ASP A 246 -17.28 8.25 -6.43
C ASP A 246 -16.10 8.11 -7.40
N ILE A 247 -15.14 7.22 -7.08
CA ILE A 247 -13.98 6.95 -7.94
C ILE A 247 -14.45 6.38 -9.29
N SER A 248 -15.32 5.36 -9.27
CA SER A 248 -15.82 4.71 -10.49
C SER A 248 -16.67 5.65 -11.34
N ASN A 249 -17.44 6.57 -10.72
CA ASN A 249 -18.20 7.57 -11.45
C ASN A 249 -17.31 8.65 -12.09
N ALA A 250 -16.23 9.01 -11.43
CA ALA A 250 -15.28 10.05 -11.92
C ALA A 250 -14.34 9.53 -13.02
N ASP A 251 -13.95 8.25 -12.95
CA ASP A 251 -13.02 7.60 -13.89
C ASP A 251 -13.45 6.14 -14.08
N PRO A 252 -14.49 5.91 -14.90
CA PRO A 252 -15.06 4.58 -15.10
C PRO A 252 -14.13 3.71 -15.97
N ASP A 253 -13.53 2.71 -15.35
CA ASP A 253 -12.79 1.65 -16.00
C ASP A 253 -13.15 0.27 -15.40
N PRO A 254 -12.73 -0.85 -16.00
CA PRO A 254 -13.06 -2.18 -15.49
C PRO A 254 -12.55 -2.43 -14.06
N TRP A 255 -11.45 -1.79 -13.66
CA TRP A 255 -10.84 -1.97 -12.34
C TRP A 255 -11.62 -1.20 -11.26
N THR A 256 -11.90 0.09 -11.47
CA THR A 256 -12.67 0.93 -10.54
C THR A 256 -14.10 0.41 -10.38
N THR A 257 -14.72 -0.04 -11.47
CA THR A 257 -16.07 -0.64 -11.46
C THR A 257 -16.11 -1.93 -10.65
N ARG A 258 -15.08 -2.79 -10.75
CA ARG A 258 -14.97 -4.02 -9.97
C ARG A 258 -14.87 -3.73 -8.47
N LEU A 259 -14.06 -2.74 -8.09
CA LEU A 259 -13.91 -2.35 -6.69
C LEU A 259 -15.18 -1.71 -6.11
N ALA A 260 -15.87 -0.89 -6.88
CA ALA A 260 -17.18 -0.35 -6.49
C ALA A 260 -18.19 -1.49 -6.24
N THR A 261 -18.26 -2.46 -7.17
CA THR A 261 -19.13 -3.64 -7.02
C THR A 261 -18.77 -4.46 -5.77
N ALA A 262 -17.49 -4.66 -5.49
CA ALA A 262 -17.03 -5.41 -4.33
C ALA A 262 -17.36 -4.69 -3.01
N ALA A 263 -17.15 -3.37 -2.95
CA ALA A 263 -17.47 -2.55 -1.78
C ALA A 263 -18.97 -2.51 -1.51
N ASP A 264 -19.79 -2.37 -2.54
CA ASP A 264 -21.26 -2.42 -2.44
C ASP A 264 -21.75 -3.80 -1.96
N ALA A 265 -21.18 -4.89 -2.50
CA ALA A 265 -21.52 -6.26 -2.08
C ALA A 265 -21.18 -6.48 -0.59
N TRP A 266 -20.02 -5.99 -0.14
CA TRP A 266 -19.65 -6.09 1.27
C TRP A 266 -20.58 -5.26 2.17
N HIS A 267 -20.87 -4.01 1.79
CA HIS A 267 -21.80 -3.16 2.54
C HIS A 267 -23.21 -3.78 2.63
N ALA A 268 -23.72 -4.35 1.54
CA ALA A 268 -24.99 -5.05 1.54
C ALA A 268 -24.99 -6.27 2.48
N HIS A 269 -23.90 -7.06 2.48
CA HIS A 269 -23.70 -8.19 3.38
C HIS A 269 -23.76 -7.76 4.85
N ARG A 270 -23.08 -6.66 5.20
CA ARG A 270 -23.04 -6.13 6.57
C ARG A 270 -24.37 -5.55 7.07
N LYS A 271 -25.29 -5.19 6.17
CA LYS A 271 -26.65 -4.74 6.53
C LYS A 271 -27.61 -5.88 6.86
N THR A 272 -27.33 -7.08 6.38
CA THR A 272 -28.24 -8.22 6.50
C THR A 272 -27.83 -9.22 7.60
N GLY A 273 -26.66 -9.13 8.12
CA GLY A 273 -26.12 -9.92 9.25
C GLY A 273 -26.08 -9.13 10.54
#